data_4725974819fd5cc892e4a695590bb2eb
#
_entry.id   4725974819fd5cc892e4a695590bb2eb
#
_cell.length_a   1.000
_cell.length_b   1.000
_cell.length_c   1.000
_cell.angle_alpha   90.00
_cell.angle_beta   90.00
_cell.angle_gamma   90.00
#
_symmetry.space_group_name_H-M   'P 1'
#
loop_
_entity.id
_entity.type
_entity.pdbx_description
1 polymer ?
#
loop_
_entity_poly.entity_id
_entity_poly.type
_entity_poly.pdbx_seq_one_letter_code
_entity_poly.pdbx_strand_id
1 'polypeptide(L)'
;MTFFKKTLLILSLGIVSLAAAQKVDTKAKNILDETSANYKSKSTMYFKFVYGMGSNGKVSKNQTGIFYASKNKYKLKIMGNEQIFDGSKVYNINAEDMEVTIAKPNGSEAMLSPINYLDSYKKDYNISYTGNKNKLEVIKLTPTKKNGIKHVFLHINKAKKQIEKIEQYADNNDVTTISISQYKENLKVDSSTFSFNKNLYKNYLITEL
;
A
#
# COMPACT_ATOMS: atom_id res chain seq x y z
N MET A 1 12.71 23.71 -72.91
CA MET A 1 12.58 24.26 -71.57
C MET A 1 11.71 23.26 -70.80
N THR A 2 12.33 22.32 -70.08
CA THR A 2 11.67 21.19 -69.37
C THR A 2 11.78 21.42 -67.89
N PHE A 3 10.62 21.64 -67.24
CA PHE A 3 10.54 21.83 -65.81
C PHE A 3 10.55 20.46 -65.13
N PHE A 4 11.63 20.18 -64.34
CA PHE A 4 11.72 19.02 -63.43
C PHE A 4 10.91 19.31 -62.18
N LYS A 5 9.80 18.62 -62.00
CA LYS A 5 9.08 18.57 -60.70
C LYS A 5 9.79 17.59 -59.77
N LYS A 6 10.46 18.09 -58.76
CA LYS A 6 10.98 17.28 -57.64
C LYS A 6 9.84 16.97 -56.66
N THR A 7 9.38 15.73 -56.67
CA THR A 7 8.44 15.22 -55.67
C THR A 7 9.22 14.84 -54.44
N LEU A 8 9.06 15.59 -53.33
CA LEU A 8 9.66 15.31 -52.04
C LEU A 8 8.80 14.30 -51.32
N LEU A 9 9.25 13.04 -51.23
CA LEU A 9 8.62 11.96 -50.50
C LEU A 9 8.99 12.11 -49.01
N ILE A 10 8.10 12.65 -48.20
CA ILE A 10 8.28 12.72 -46.73
C ILE A 10 7.93 11.35 -46.15
N LEU A 11 8.97 10.59 -45.82
CA LEU A 11 8.87 9.33 -45.09
C LEU A 11 8.64 9.65 -43.62
N SER A 12 7.36 9.68 -43.17
CA SER A 12 7.01 9.82 -41.75
C SER A 12 7.35 8.51 -41.04
N LEU A 13 8.51 8.46 -40.38
CA LEU A 13 8.83 7.40 -39.40
C LEU A 13 7.89 7.55 -38.22
N GLY A 14 6.82 6.76 -38.19
CA GLY A 14 5.99 6.59 -37.03
C GLY A 14 6.81 5.96 -35.90
N ILE A 15 7.19 6.72 -34.89
CA ILE A 15 7.77 6.19 -33.66
C ILE A 15 6.66 5.42 -32.95
N VAL A 16 6.62 4.09 -33.14
CA VAL A 16 5.79 3.20 -32.33
C VAL A 16 6.45 3.12 -30.95
N SER A 17 5.98 3.95 -30.03
CA SER A 17 6.32 3.81 -28.61
C SER A 17 5.75 2.48 -28.13
N LEU A 18 6.59 1.45 -28.00
CA LEU A 18 6.29 0.23 -27.28
C LEU A 18 6.10 0.58 -25.79
N ALA A 19 4.90 1.04 -25.44
CA ALA A 19 4.49 1.07 -24.04
C ALA A 19 4.52 -0.37 -23.55
N ALA A 20 5.42 -0.69 -22.63
CA ALA A 20 5.47 -1.99 -21.99
C ALA A 20 4.11 -2.20 -21.26
N ALA A 21 3.22 -2.96 -21.88
CA ALA A 21 1.92 -3.24 -21.32
C ALA A 21 2.09 -4.00 -20.00
N GLN A 22 1.40 -3.56 -18.97
CA GLN A 22 1.33 -4.25 -17.67
C GLN A 22 0.87 -5.70 -17.90
N LYS A 23 1.63 -6.67 -17.37
CA LYS A 23 1.22 -8.07 -17.41
C LYS A 23 0.19 -8.34 -16.33
N VAL A 24 -1.02 -8.72 -16.72
CA VAL A 24 -2.17 -8.90 -15.84
C VAL A 24 -2.74 -10.30 -15.99
N ASP A 25 -2.55 -11.10 -14.93
CA ASP A 25 -3.22 -12.40 -14.81
C ASP A 25 -4.71 -12.19 -14.45
N THR A 26 -5.61 -12.72 -15.27
CA THR A 26 -7.06 -12.52 -15.11
C THR A 26 -7.58 -13.09 -13.78
N LYS A 27 -7.08 -14.25 -13.33
CA LYS A 27 -7.50 -14.85 -12.05
C LYS A 27 -7.04 -13.98 -10.88
N ALA A 28 -5.78 -13.54 -10.90
CA ALA A 28 -5.24 -12.64 -9.89
C ALA A 28 -6.02 -11.33 -9.85
N LYS A 29 -6.30 -10.73 -11.02
CA LYS A 29 -7.06 -9.50 -11.13
C LYS A 29 -8.46 -9.63 -10.49
N ASN A 30 -9.20 -10.68 -10.81
CA ASN A 30 -10.55 -10.89 -10.29
C ASN A 30 -10.53 -11.01 -8.75
N ILE A 31 -9.58 -11.76 -8.17
CA ILE A 31 -9.44 -11.88 -6.71
C ILE A 31 -9.12 -10.53 -6.07
N LEU A 32 -8.21 -9.75 -6.67
CA LEU A 32 -7.85 -8.41 -6.17
C LEU A 32 -9.02 -7.43 -6.28
N ASP A 33 -9.74 -7.43 -7.39
CA ASP A 33 -10.92 -6.57 -7.59
C ASP A 33 -12.01 -6.88 -6.57
N GLU A 34 -12.33 -8.16 -6.32
CA GLU A 34 -13.30 -8.57 -5.31
C GLU A 34 -12.87 -8.18 -3.89
N THR A 35 -11.58 -8.34 -3.57
CA THR A 35 -11.03 -7.96 -2.26
C THR A 35 -11.06 -6.44 -2.07
N SER A 36 -10.67 -5.69 -3.09
CA SER A 36 -10.73 -4.21 -3.09
C SER A 36 -12.16 -3.71 -2.91
N ALA A 37 -13.11 -4.27 -3.67
CA ALA A 37 -14.52 -3.92 -3.56
C ALA A 37 -15.08 -4.20 -2.16
N ASN A 38 -14.70 -5.35 -1.56
CA ASN A 38 -15.09 -5.68 -0.18
C ASN A 38 -14.61 -4.60 0.80
N TYR A 39 -13.33 -4.24 0.79
CA TYR A 39 -12.81 -3.22 1.71
C TYR A 39 -13.43 -1.84 1.46
N LYS A 40 -13.60 -1.43 0.20
CA LYS A 40 -14.23 -0.13 -0.15
C LYS A 40 -15.69 -0.02 0.25
N SER A 41 -16.37 -1.14 0.44
CA SER A 41 -17.76 -1.16 0.93
C SER A 41 -17.90 -0.89 2.44
N LYS A 42 -16.79 -0.89 3.20
CA LYS A 42 -16.83 -0.76 4.66
C LYS A 42 -16.75 0.71 5.07
N SER A 43 -17.58 1.09 6.04
CA SER A 43 -17.55 2.45 6.61
C SER A 43 -16.33 2.67 7.49
N THR A 44 -15.95 1.65 8.25
CA THR A 44 -14.77 1.62 9.11
C THR A 44 -14.15 0.23 9.11
N MET A 45 -12.83 0.18 9.28
CA MET A 45 -12.08 -1.06 9.39
C MET A 45 -11.08 -0.96 10.54
N TYR A 46 -10.88 -2.07 11.21
CA TYR A 46 -9.84 -2.25 12.23
C TYR A 46 -9.03 -3.49 11.91
N PHE A 47 -7.72 -3.35 11.96
CA PHE A 47 -6.75 -4.43 11.83
C PHE A 47 -5.85 -4.46 13.05
N LYS A 48 -5.70 -5.61 13.69
CA LYS A 48 -4.55 -5.92 14.53
C LYS A 48 -3.63 -6.82 13.73
N PHE A 49 -2.36 -6.52 13.69
CA PHE A 49 -1.40 -7.23 12.85
C PHE A 49 -0.07 -7.43 13.54
N VAL A 50 0.68 -8.41 13.07
CA VAL A 50 2.09 -8.61 13.39
C VAL A 50 2.90 -8.11 12.20
N TYR A 51 3.74 -7.12 12.44
CA TYR A 51 4.73 -6.60 11.51
C TYR A 51 6.05 -7.31 11.74
N GLY A 52 6.55 -7.99 10.72
CA GLY A 52 7.81 -8.69 10.76
C GLY A 52 8.85 -8.01 9.87
N MET A 53 10.07 -7.93 10.35
CA MET A 53 11.22 -7.41 9.61
C MET A 53 12.38 -8.40 9.67
N GLY A 54 13.19 -8.43 8.62
CA GLY A 54 14.40 -9.23 8.58
C GLY A 54 15.18 -9.05 7.29
N SER A 55 16.23 -9.82 7.15
CA SER A 55 17.13 -9.81 5.99
C SER A 55 17.34 -11.21 5.44
N ASN A 56 17.94 -11.30 4.23
CA ASN A 56 18.18 -12.56 3.53
C ASN A 56 16.89 -13.42 3.39
N GLY A 57 15.74 -12.77 3.19
CA GLY A 57 14.45 -13.41 3.03
C GLY A 57 13.87 -14.05 4.30
N LYS A 58 14.45 -13.80 5.48
CA LYS A 58 14.02 -14.36 6.77
C LYS A 58 13.61 -13.25 7.75
N VAL A 59 12.42 -13.36 8.32
CA VAL A 59 11.95 -12.47 9.40
C VAL A 59 12.70 -12.82 10.68
N SER A 60 13.27 -11.81 11.34
CA SER A 60 14.04 -11.95 12.60
C SER A 60 13.45 -11.13 13.75
N LYS A 61 12.64 -10.10 13.47
CA LYS A 61 11.99 -9.23 14.46
C LYS A 61 10.51 -9.11 14.18
N ASN A 62 9.70 -9.12 15.21
CA ASN A 62 8.25 -8.96 15.10
C ASN A 62 7.74 -7.89 16.07
N GLN A 63 6.76 -7.11 15.62
CA GLN A 63 6.09 -6.07 16.39
C GLN A 63 4.58 -6.14 16.15
N THR A 64 3.80 -5.91 17.19
CA THR A 64 2.34 -5.82 17.04
C THR A 64 1.94 -4.37 16.71
N GLY A 65 1.08 -4.21 15.74
CA GLY A 65 0.48 -2.94 15.38
C GLY A 65 -1.03 -3.00 15.29
N ILE A 66 -1.66 -1.84 15.30
CA ILE A 66 -3.08 -1.65 15.05
C ILE A 66 -3.28 -0.58 13.98
N PHE A 67 -4.29 -0.79 13.14
CA PHE A 67 -4.67 0.15 12.10
C PHE A 67 -6.18 0.33 12.08
N TYR A 68 -6.62 1.57 12.14
CA TYR A 68 -8.00 1.96 11.90
C TYR A 68 -8.09 2.73 10.60
N ALA A 69 -9.11 2.45 9.80
CA ALA A 69 -9.44 3.24 8.61
C ALA A 69 -10.92 3.60 8.59
N SER A 70 -11.24 4.79 8.11
CA SER A 70 -12.62 5.25 7.87
C SER A 70 -12.61 6.21 6.68
N LYS A 71 -13.20 5.78 5.54
CA LYS A 71 -13.20 6.55 4.28
C LYS A 71 -11.76 6.98 3.92
N ASN A 72 -11.48 8.29 4.00
CA ASN A 72 -10.18 8.89 3.69
C ASN A 72 -9.35 9.21 4.94
N LYS A 73 -9.64 8.62 6.10
CA LYS A 73 -8.93 8.83 7.35
C LYS A 73 -8.34 7.54 7.86
N TYR A 74 -7.22 7.64 8.58
CA TYR A 74 -6.68 6.47 9.27
C TYR A 74 -5.92 6.84 10.53
N LYS A 75 -5.69 5.83 11.36
CA LYS A 75 -4.82 5.84 12.52
C LYS A 75 -4.02 4.54 12.57
N LEU A 76 -2.71 4.67 12.58
CA LEU A 76 -1.75 3.57 12.73
C LEU A 76 -1.04 3.72 14.07
N LYS A 77 -0.87 2.62 14.80
CA LYS A 77 0.01 2.55 15.98
C LYS A 77 0.91 1.34 15.85
N ILE A 78 2.22 1.54 15.95
CA ILE A 78 3.22 0.47 15.93
C ILE A 78 4.54 0.97 16.50
N MET A 79 5.26 0.13 17.26
CA MET A 79 6.61 0.41 17.79
C MET A 79 6.72 1.76 18.53
N GLY A 80 5.74 2.08 19.39
CA GLY A 80 5.72 3.36 20.11
C GLY A 80 5.33 4.58 19.27
N ASN A 81 5.25 4.43 17.94
CA ASN A 81 4.85 5.48 17.03
C ASN A 81 3.36 5.44 16.72
N GLU A 82 2.80 6.61 16.49
CA GLU A 82 1.43 6.77 16.02
C GLU A 82 1.41 7.68 14.79
N GLN A 83 0.66 7.29 13.77
CA GLN A 83 0.40 8.14 12.61
C GLN A 83 -1.10 8.32 12.46
N ILE A 84 -1.54 9.57 12.37
CA ILE A 84 -2.94 9.94 12.15
C ILE A 84 -3.03 10.70 10.84
N PHE A 85 -3.95 10.29 9.98
CA PHE A 85 -4.39 11.09 8.84
C PHE A 85 -5.84 11.49 9.04
N ASP A 86 -6.09 12.79 9.17
CA ASP A 86 -7.41 13.32 9.47
C ASP A 86 -8.25 13.62 8.21
N GLY A 87 -7.71 13.28 7.03
CA GLY A 87 -8.28 13.57 5.71
C GLY A 87 -7.68 14.82 5.06
N SER A 88 -6.82 15.55 5.76
CA SER A 88 -6.15 16.78 5.29
C SER A 88 -4.67 16.82 5.61
N LYS A 89 -4.30 16.49 6.85
CA LYS A 89 -2.93 16.49 7.36
C LYS A 89 -2.55 15.12 7.92
N VAL A 90 -1.25 14.82 7.86
CA VAL A 90 -0.64 13.67 8.51
C VAL A 90 0.09 14.11 9.76
N TYR A 91 -0.18 13.47 10.87
CA TYR A 91 0.46 13.69 12.17
C TYR A 91 1.28 12.45 12.50
N ASN A 92 2.60 12.58 12.48
CA ASN A 92 3.52 11.54 12.90
C ASN A 92 3.95 11.83 14.34
N ILE A 93 3.62 10.94 15.24
CA ILE A 93 3.87 11.08 16.67
C ILE A 93 4.89 10.02 17.07
N ASN A 94 6.06 10.45 17.48
CA ASN A 94 7.12 9.61 18.04
C ASN A 94 7.11 9.79 19.57
N ALA A 95 6.73 8.75 20.28
CA ALA A 95 6.64 8.80 21.74
C ALA A 95 8.01 8.71 22.42
N GLU A 96 8.99 8.06 21.78
CA GLU A 96 10.35 7.91 22.32
C GLU A 96 11.09 9.26 22.32
N ASP A 97 11.02 9.99 21.20
CA ASP A 97 11.68 11.28 21.03
C ASP A 97 10.82 12.45 21.53
N MET A 98 9.57 12.20 21.92
CA MET A 98 8.57 13.23 22.27
C MET A 98 8.41 14.28 21.16
N GLU A 99 8.26 13.82 19.92
CA GLU A 99 8.12 14.68 18.75
C GLU A 99 6.80 14.42 18.02
N VAL A 100 6.23 15.49 17.45
CA VAL A 100 5.11 15.43 16.51
C VAL A 100 5.48 16.21 15.26
N THR A 101 5.47 15.54 14.12
CA THR A 101 5.60 16.19 12.82
C THR A 101 4.24 16.26 12.14
N ILE A 102 3.83 17.45 11.73
CA ILE A 102 2.60 17.71 10.99
C ILE A 102 2.98 18.00 9.54
N ALA A 103 2.46 17.23 8.59
CA ALA A 103 2.80 17.36 7.18
C ALA A 103 1.56 17.27 6.28
N LYS A 104 1.69 17.78 5.05
CA LYS A 104 0.72 17.50 3.98
C LYS A 104 0.90 16.06 3.49
N PRO A 105 -0.18 15.38 3.06
CA PRO A 105 -0.07 14.06 2.48
C PRO A 105 0.78 14.09 1.20
N ASN A 106 1.69 13.15 1.05
CA ASN A 106 2.58 13.02 -0.10
C ASN A 106 2.40 11.68 -0.86
N GLY A 107 1.39 10.89 -0.50
CA GLY A 107 1.08 9.59 -1.11
C GLY A 107 1.85 8.41 -0.53
N SER A 108 2.77 8.63 0.43
CA SER A 108 3.47 7.55 1.15
C SER A 108 2.82 7.20 2.49
N GLU A 109 1.72 7.84 2.80
CA GLU A 109 0.99 7.64 4.05
C GLU A 109 0.43 6.22 4.13
N ALA A 110 0.39 5.72 5.34
CA ALA A 110 -0.12 4.38 5.65
C ALA A 110 0.56 3.25 4.84
N MET A 111 1.89 3.36 4.58
CA MET A 111 2.65 2.30 3.90
C MET A 111 2.45 0.91 4.53
N LEU A 112 2.17 0.85 5.83
CA LEU A 112 1.84 -0.38 6.55
C LEU A 112 0.35 -0.74 6.49
N SER A 113 -0.46 0.02 5.74
CA SER A 113 -1.87 -0.32 5.54
C SER A 113 -2.00 -1.56 4.66
N PRO A 114 -2.75 -2.58 5.11
CA PRO A 114 -3.05 -3.73 4.27
C PRO A 114 -3.79 -3.40 2.97
N ILE A 115 -4.37 -2.18 2.88
CA ILE A 115 -5.21 -1.75 1.76
C ILE A 115 -4.40 -1.07 0.65
N ASN A 116 -3.22 -0.53 0.95
CA ASN A 116 -2.42 0.22 -0.03
C ASN A 116 -2.19 -0.52 -1.35
N TYR A 117 -1.86 -1.81 -1.27
CA TYR A 117 -1.64 -2.62 -2.47
C TYR A 117 -2.91 -2.79 -3.31
N LEU A 118 -4.10 -2.73 -2.68
CA LEU A 118 -5.39 -2.84 -3.38
C LEU A 118 -5.78 -1.55 -4.13
N ASP A 119 -5.13 -0.44 -3.87
CA ASP A 119 -5.33 0.82 -4.60
C ASP A 119 -4.29 0.99 -5.72
N SER A 120 -3.06 0.52 -5.52
CA SER A 120 -1.93 0.74 -6.44
C SER A 120 -1.73 -0.36 -7.47
N TYR A 121 -2.20 -1.62 -7.24
CA TYR A 121 -1.87 -2.75 -8.11
C TYR A 121 -2.23 -2.54 -9.60
N LYS A 122 -3.29 -1.78 -9.88
CA LYS A 122 -3.77 -1.54 -11.27
C LYS A 122 -2.81 -0.70 -12.11
N LYS A 123 -1.94 0.08 -11.50
CA LYS A 123 -1.06 1.03 -12.20
C LYS A 123 0.42 0.69 -12.05
N ASP A 124 0.80 0.21 -10.86
CA ASP A 124 2.19 0.18 -10.45
C ASP A 124 2.80 -1.22 -10.48
N TYR A 125 1.99 -2.28 -10.72
CA TYR A 125 2.47 -3.66 -10.64
C TYR A 125 2.01 -4.53 -11.81
N ASN A 126 2.92 -5.41 -12.26
CA ASN A 126 2.53 -6.63 -12.96
C ASN A 126 1.97 -7.61 -11.93
N ILE A 127 0.88 -8.28 -12.26
CA ILE A 127 0.20 -9.19 -11.33
C ILE A 127 0.17 -10.61 -11.88
N SER A 128 0.42 -11.60 -11.02
CA SER A 128 0.37 -13.01 -11.38
C SER A 128 -0.20 -13.84 -10.22
N TYR A 129 -1.03 -14.82 -10.56
CA TYR A 129 -1.49 -15.82 -9.63
C TYR A 129 -0.41 -16.88 -9.44
N THR A 130 0.00 -17.16 -8.19
CA THR A 130 1.07 -18.13 -7.90
C THR A 130 0.58 -19.43 -7.28
N GLY A 131 -0.72 -19.56 -7.05
CA GLY A 131 -1.32 -20.78 -6.50
C GLY A 131 -2.10 -20.56 -5.21
N ASN A 132 -2.46 -21.66 -4.55
CA ASN A 132 -3.10 -21.68 -3.25
C ASN A 132 -2.14 -22.25 -2.20
N LYS A 133 -1.99 -21.58 -1.08
CA LYS A 133 -1.18 -22.04 0.05
C LYS A 133 -1.98 -21.89 1.35
N ASN A 134 -2.16 -22.99 2.08
CA ASN A 134 -2.91 -23.01 3.34
C ASN A 134 -4.34 -22.41 3.21
N LYS A 135 -5.05 -22.73 2.15
CA LYS A 135 -6.40 -22.21 1.83
C LYS A 135 -6.42 -20.71 1.48
N LEU A 136 -5.27 -20.08 1.29
CA LEU A 136 -5.14 -18.70 0.85
C LEU A 136 -4.71 -18.64 -0.61
N GLU A 137 -5.37 -17.82 -1.41
CA GLU A 137 -4.94 -17.51 -2.77
C GLU A 137 -3.74 -16.57 -2.71
N VAL A 138 -2.66 -16.93 -3.40
CA VAL A 138 -1.42 -16.18 -3.37
C VAL A 138 -1.22 -15.44 -4.69
N ILE A 139 -1.12 -14.12 -4.59
CA ILE A 139 -0.91 -13.23 -5.73
C ILE A 139 0.43 -12.53 -5.58
N LYS A 140 1.25 -12.60 -6.63
CA LYS A 140 2.51 -11.89 -6.72
C LYS A 140 2.31 -10.57 -7.47
N LEU A 141 2.79 -9.49 -6.85
CA LEU A 141 2.89 -8.17 -7.42
C LEU A 141 4.37 -7.88 -7.71
N THR A 142 4.69 -7.51 -8.94
CA THR A 142 6.04 -7.09 -9.33
C THR A 142 5.99 -5.65 -9.80
N PRO A 143 6.70 -4.69 -9.18
CA PRO A 143 6.67 -3.31 -9.59
C PRO A 143 6.98 -3.13 -11.08
N THR A 144 6.27 -2.24 -11.76
CA THR A 144 6.54 -1.88 -13.17
C THR A 144 7.72 -0.93 -13.32
N LYS A 145 8.08 -0.23 -12.22
CA LYS A 145 9.24 0.67 -12.14
C LYS A 145 10.09 0.31 -10.94
N LYS A 146 11.39 0.52 -11.02
CA LYS A 146 12.30 0.38 -9.86
C LYS A 146 11.91 1.34 -8.75
N ASN A 147 11.67 0.78 -7.55
CA ASN A 147 11.32 1.53 -6.35
C ASN A 147 11.89 0.90 -5.07
N GLY A 148 12.91 0.04 -5.19
CA GLY A 148 13.52 -0.70 -4.08
C GLY A 148 12.77 -1.98 -3.69
N ILE A 149 11.59 -2.25 -4.27
CA ILE A 149 10.80 -3.45 -4.03
C ILE A 149 11.02 -4.44 -5.18
N LYS A 150 11.47 -5.64 -4.88
CA LYS A 150 11.64 -6.73 -5.83
C LYS A 150 10.29 -7.37 -6.19
N HIS A 151 9.48 -7.69 -5.20
CA HIS A 151 8.12 -8.20 -5.34
C HIS A 151 7.38 -8.22 -4.01
N VAL A 152 6.06 -8.33 -4.10
CA VAL A 152 5.15 -8.49 -2.97
C VAL A 152 4.27 -9.70 -3.19
N PHE A 153 4.02 -10.49 -2.14
CA PHE A 153 2.99 -11.54 -2.14
C PHE A 153 1.82 -11.12 -1.26
N LEU A 154 0.63 -11.19 -1.81
CA LEU A 154 -0.63 -11.02 -1.08
C LEU A 154 -1.26 -12.39 -0.89
N HIS A 155 -1.47 -12.76 0.36
CA HIS A 155 -2.17 -13.98 0.74
C HIS A 155 -3.62 -13.62 1.10
N ILE A 156 -4.56 -14.07 0.29
CA ILE A 156 -5.95 -13.63 0.32
C ILE A 156 -6.87 -14.81 0.66
N ASN A 157 -7.68 -14.65 1.68
CA ASN A 157 -8.80 -15.53 1.94
C ASN A 157 -9.94 -15.17 0.98
N LYS A 158 -10.11 -15.99 -0.07
CA LYS A 158 -11.10 -15.74 -1.11
C LYS A 158 -12.53 -15.74 -0.58
N ALA A 159 -12.85 -16.64 0.34
CA ALA A 159 -14.21 -16.74 0.91
C ALA A 159 -14.59 -15.49 1.71
N LYS A 160 -13.65 -14.94 2.47
CA LYS A 160 -13.83 -13.71 3.23
C LYS A 160 -13.56 -12.44 2.41
N LYS A 161 -12.93 -12.56 1.25
CA LYS A 161 -12.41 -11.45 0.43
C LYS A 161 -11.51 -10.51 1.24
N GLN A 162 -10.58 -11.10 2.00
CA GLN A 162 -9.71 -10.40 2.95
C GLN A 162 -8.26 -10.79 2.76
N ILE A 163 -7.34 -9.83 2.89
CA ILE A 163 -5.90 -10.09 2.99
C ILE A 163 -5.64 -10.63 4.40
N GLU A 164 -4.99 -11.78 4.50
CA GLU A 164 -4.54 -12.35 5.77
C GLU A 164 -3.03 -12.13 6.00
N LYS A 165 -2.24 -12.05 4.90
CA LYS A 165 -0.80 -11.77 5.01
C LYS A 165 -0.29 -11.01 3.79
N ILE A 166 0.69 -10.15 4.02
CA ILE A 166 1.51 -9.49 3.00
C ILE A 166 2.96 -9.86 3.26
N GLU A 167 3.71 -10.19 2.22
CA GLU A 167 5.16 -10.39 2.27
C GLU A 167 5.80 -9.50 1.19
N GLN A 168 6.63 -8.56 1.60
CA GLN A 168 7.38 -7.70 0.70
C GLN A 168 8.86 -8.05 0.76
N TYR A 169 9.46 -8.22 -0.40
CA TYR A 169 10.89 -8.45 -0.57
C TYR A 169 11.51 -7.25 -1.29
N ALA A 170 12.52 -6.67 -0.67
CA ALA A 170 13.28 -5.58 -1.25
C ALA A 170 14.40 -6.09 -2.18
N ASP A 171 14.98 -5.20 -3.00
CA ASP A 171 16.06 -5.54 -3.93
C ASP A 171 17.34 -6.01 -3.19
N ASN A 172 17.58 -5.54 -1.96
CA ASN A 172 18.68 -5.95 -1.09
C ASN A 172 18.41 -7.24 -0.30
N ASN A 173 17.33 -7.98 -0.63
CA ASN A 173 16.84 -9.17 0.06
C ASN A 173 16.32 -8.95 1.49
N ASP A 174 16.09 -7.74 1.91
CA ASP A 174 15.31 -7.49 3.12
C ASP A 174 13.86 -7.95 2.92
N VAL A 175 13.27 -8.44 4.00
CA VAL A 175 11.88 -8.91 4.01
C VAL A 175 11.07 -8.17 5.05
N THR A 176 9.88 -7.78 4.65
CA THR A 176 8.87 -7.21 5.54
C THR A 176 7.59 -8.02 5.41
N THR A 177 6.96 -8.33 6.54
CA THR A 177 5.68 -9.05 6.56
C THR A 177 4.64 -8.30 7.38
N ILE A 178 3.39 -8.38 6.96
CA ILE A 178 2.22 -7.93 7.72
C ILE A 178 1.28 -9.12 7.81
N SER A 179 1.10 -9.69 8.99
CA SER A 179 0.18 -10.81 9.23
C SER A 179 -1.01 -10.31 10.05
N ILE A 180 -2.22 -10.38 9.47
CA ILE A 180 -3.44 -9.90 10.12
C ILE A 180 -3.86 -10.92 11.17
N SER A 181 -3.85 -10.54 12.45
CA SER A 181 -4.28 -11.38 13.57
C SER A 181 -5.74 -11.14 13.96
N GLN A 182 -6.27 -9.96 13.66
CA GLN A 182 -7.67 -9.63 13.88
C GLN A 182 -8.14 -8.62 12.83
N TYR A 183 -9.33 -8.82 12.29
CA TYR A 183 -10.02 -7.88 11.43
C TYR A 183 -11.44 -7.65 11.93
N LYS A 184 -11.88 -6.39 11.96
CA LYS A 184 -13.24 -6.00 12.26
C LYS A 184 -13.67 -4.91 11.29
N GLU A 185 -14.96 -4.86 10.95
CA GLU A 185 -15.51 -3.91 10.01
C GLU A 185 -16.78 -3.25 10.54
N ASN A 186 -17.12 -2.08 9.97
CA ASN A 186 -18.32 -1.32 10.29
C ASN A 186 -18.45 -1.00 11.78
N LEU A 187 -17.32 -0.78 12.47
CA LEU A 187 -17.29 -0.41 13.87
C LEU A 187 -17.79 1.03 14.05
N LYS A 188 -18.54 1.25 15.12
CA LYS A 188 -18.76 2.62 15.62
C LYS A 188 -17.46 3.07 16.31
N VAL A 189 -16.74 3.99 15.68
CA VAL A 189 -15.55 4.62 16.24
C VAL A 189 -15.83 6.09 16.49
N ASP A 190 -15.33 6.61 17.60
CA ASP A 190 -15.41 8.01 17.90
C ASP A 190 -14.62 8.82 16.85
N SER A 191 -15.14 9.99 16.46
CA SER A 191 -14.47 10.85 15.48
C SER A 191 -13.09 11.33 15.93
N SER A 192 -12.87 11.44 17.23
CA SER A 192 -11.57 11.76 17.85
C SER A 192 -10.48 10.72 17.56
N THR A 193 -10.87 9.49 17.19
CA THR A 193 -9.92 8.44 16.78
C THR A 193 -9.01 8.90 15.63
N PHE A 194 -9.54 9.71 14.72
CA PHE A 194 -8.84 10.21 13.54
C PHE A 194 -8.48 11.70 13.65
N SER A 195 -8.39 12.24 14.87
CA SER A 195 -8.08 13.65 15.11
C SER A 195 -6.84 13.77 15.98
N PHE A 196 -5.97 14.70 15.62
CA PHE A 196 -4.84 15.08 16.47
C PHE A 196 -5.32 16.06 17.53
N ASN A 197 -5.07 15.75 18.81
CA ASN A 197 -5.37 16.62 19.92
C ASN A 197 -4.06 17.15 20.54
N LYS A 198 -3.68 18.39 20.21
CA LYS A 198 -2.46 19.04 20.69
C LYS A 198 -2.32 19.06 22.22
N ASN A 199 -3.45 19.09 22.94
CA ASN A 199 -3.43 19.13 24.41
C ASN A 199 -2.87 17.85 25.06
N LEU A 200 -2.89 16.72 24.34
CA LEU A 200 -2.30 15.45 24.80
C LEU A 200 -0.77 15.44 24.65
N TYR A 201 -0.19 16.40 23.91
CA TYR A 201 1.23 16.44 23.52
C TYR A 201 1.92 17.75 23.95
N LYS A 202 1.53 18.30 25.12
CA LYS A 202 2.04 19.61 25.61
C LYS A 202 3.56 19.63 25.80
N ASN A 203 4.16 18.48 26.12
CA ASN A 203 5.59 18.34 26.36
C ASN A 203 6.36 17.84 25.10
N TYR A 204 5.69 17.76 23.95
CA TYR A 204 6.30 17.31 22.71
C TYR A 204 6.76 18.51 21.87
N LEU A 205 7.87 18.35 21.19
CA LEU A 205 8.26 19.25 20.11
C LEU A 205 7.31 19.06 18.93
N ILE A 206 6.59 20.10 18.53
CA ILE A 206 5.63 20.03 17.42
C ILE A 206 6.17 20.87 16.27
N THR A 207 6.47 20.20 15.14
CA THR A 207 6.98 20.81 13.90
C THR A 207 5.95 20.67 12.78
N GLU A 208 5.70 21.74 12.03
CA GLU A 208 4.86 21.73 10.82
C GLU A 208 5.75 21.92 9.57
N LEU A 209 5.59 21.02 8.53
CA LEU A 209 6.36 20.98 7.29
C LEU A 209 5.52 21.42 6.09
#